data_6297d1f8457d02fa8fc5b831676a3587
#
_entry.id   6297d1f8457d02fa8fc5b831676a3587
#
_cell.length_a   1.000
_cell.length_b   1.000
_cell.length_c   1.000
_cell.angle_alpha   90.00
_cell.angle_beta   90.00
_cell.angle_gamma   90.00
#
_symmetry.space_group_name_H-M   'P 1'
#
loop_
_entity.id
_entity.type
_entity.pdbx_description
1 polymer ?
#
loop_
_entity_poly.entity_id
_entity_poly.type
_entity_poly.pdbx_seq_one_letter_code
_entity_poly.pdbx_strand_id
1 'polypeptide(L)'
;MKINFQNMCSLRKISCGLIFSMAISLVACGSDNDEEGGGNGDDGLVEDTSIPGNSIVTVKQNRNIILHNPLSGWVLYAGIGDGLSSTFWQDYDNFPSSEGTVKVSDYANTLYLRGAWADFNPEEGKYAWNSDCDTPSAKRLKMLIEGAKQRNMKLAFTFVVDSRDKHYNFTPNFVKEAGAKGYETQTGSVKVWSPYPDDPIFQKYYEKFIRALAKDFNDPDKVQFVSGSGFGKWGEYHSVWYYQVRELGKPELPTREAVFDWVTDLYSQVFDKVPVFVNYHRWIGTSKEWDGNNYDKDTERLIGKAVAKGYSLRHDAFGMKTYYSTWERNFIAKWKYLVPVAVSYTH
;
A
#
# COMPACT_ATOMS: atom_id res chain seq x y z
N MET A 1 36.99 2.18 -15.38
CA MET A 1 37.34 1.82 -13.99
C MET A 1 36.25 0.88 -13.50
N LYS A 2 36.49 -0.44 -13.52
CA LYS A 2 35.52 -1.46 -13.09
C LYS A 2 35.59 -1.55 -11.57
N ILE A 3 34.53 -1.16 -10.87
CA ILE A 3 34.42 -1.36 -9.43
C ILE A 3 33.91 -2.77 -9.18
N ASN A 4 34.74 -3.56 -8.49
CA ASN A 4 34.49 -4.97 -8.23
C ASN A 4 33.59 -5.11 -6.99
N PHE A 5 32.37 -5.60 -7.18
CA PHE A 5 31.31 -5.72 -6.15
C PHE A 5 31.58 -6.80 -5.08
N GLN A 6 32.65 -7.52 -5.16
CA GLN A 6 32.98 -8.63 -4.22
C GLN A 6 33.43 -8.17 -2.83
N ASN A 7 33.84 -6.92 -2.64
CA ASN A 7 34.37 -6.45 -1.35
C ASN A 7 33.35 -5.76 -0.43
N MET A 8 32.08 -5.65 -0.82
CA MET A 8 31.05 -5.05 0.05
C MET A 8 30.34 -6.03 0.98
N CYS A 9 30.52 -7.33 0.81
CA CYS A 9 29.91 -8.34 1.70
C CYS A 9 30.68 -8.61 3.00
N SER A 10 31.90 -8.09 3.15
CA SER A 10 32.77 -8.36 4.32
C SER A 10 32.54 -7.41 5.50
N LEU A 11 31.86 -6.26 5.30
CA LEU A 11 31.66 -5.25 6.37
C LEU A 11 30.30 -5.34 7.08
N ARG A 12 29.43 -6.30 6.69
CA ARG A 12 28.13 -6.49 7.36
C ARG A 12 28.12 -7.53 8.49
N LYS A 13 29.25 -8.14 8.81
CA LYS A 13 29.33 -9.19 9.86
C LYS A 13 29.74 -8.71 11.25
N ILE A 14 29.93 -7.41 11.50
CA ILE A 14 30.40 -6.90 12.81
C ILE A 14 29.34 -6.04 13.54
N SER A 15 28.14 -5.87 13.01
CA SER A 15 27.14 -5.01 13.65
C SER A 15 25.88 -5.72 14.18
N CYS A 16 25.87 -7.05 14.26
CA CYS A 16 24.73 -7.84 14.75
C CYS A 16 24.87 -8.36 16.19
N GLY A 17 25.80 -7.79 16.97
CA GLY A 17 26.12 -8.32 18.31
C GLY A 17 25.94 -7.35 19.46
N LEU A 18 25.00 -6.41 19.43
CA LEU A 18 24.73 -5.57 20.62
C LEU A 18 23.49 -4.71 20.36
N ILE A 19 22.31 -5.24 20.54
CA ILE A 19 21.06 -4.53 20.95
C ILE A 19 19.98 -5.61 21.10
N PHE A 20 20.00 -6.33 22.21
CA PHE A 20 18.81 -6.97 22.75
C PHE A 20 18.95 -7.02 24.27
N SER A 21 18.65 -5.91 24.89
CA SER A 21 18.31 -5.85 26.31
C SER A 21 17.53 -4.56 26.53
N MET A 22 16.28 -4.56 26.16
CA MET A 22 15.29 -3.68 26.78
C MET A 22 14.12 -4.57 27.20
N ALA A 23 14.21 -4.99 28.44
CA ALA A 23 13.15 -5.69 29.13
C ALA A 23 11.91 -4.79 29.16
N ILE A 24 10.87 -5.20 28.46
CA ILE A 24 9.51 -4.74 28.72
C ILE A 24 9.05 -5.55 29.93
N SER A 25 9.09 -4.94 31.09
CA SER A 25 8.45 -5.48 32.28
C SER A 25 6.94 -5.44 32.09
N LEU A 26 6.39 -6.50 31.54
CA LEU A 26 4.98 -6.82 31.70
C LEU A 26 4.84 -7.43 33.11
N VAL A 27 4.28 -6.66 34.01
CA VAL A 27 3.81 -7.20 35.28
C VAL A 27 2.63 -8.11 34.98
N ALA A 28 2.91 -9.39 34.83
CA ALA A 28 1.90 -10.43 34.89
C ALA A 28 1.90 -10.94 36.35
N CYS A 29 0.94 -10.52 37.14
CA CYS A 29 0.59 -11.24 38.35
C CYS A 29 -0.16 -12.50 37.93
N GLY A 30 0.50 -13.64 38.00
CA GLY A 30 -0.10 -14.95 37.86
C GLY A 30 0.73 -15.91 38.71
N SER A 31 0.17 -16.36 39.82
CA SER A 31 0.76 -17.41 40.66
C SER A 31 0.63 -18.74 39.92
N ASP A 32 1.78 -19.38 39.70
CA ASP A 32 1.84 -20.77 39.27
C ASP A 32 1.29 -21.68 40.36
N ASN A 33 0.21 -22.39 40.10
CA ASN A 33 -0.13 -23.64 40.75
C ASN A 33 -0.47 -24.65 39.64
N ASP A 34 0.48 -25.52 39.37
CA ASP A 34 0.28 -26.71 38.56
C ASP A 34 -0.60 -27.70 39.36
N GLU A 35 -1.86 -27.84 38.95
CA GLU A 35 -2.64 -29.03 39.23
C GLU A 35 -3.22 -29.58 37.93
N GLU A 36 -2.77 -30.80 37.54
CA GLU A 36 -3.38 -31.64 36.53
C GLU A 36 -4.76 -32.03 37.01
N GLY A 37 -5.79 -31.54 36.36
CA GLY A 37 -7.17 -31.96 36.55
C GLY A 37 -7.94 -31.97 35.26
N GLY A 38 -8.20 -33.17 34.69
CA GLY A 38 -9.10 -33.35 33.58
C GLY A 38 -10.52 -32.90 33.94
N GLY A 39 -11.02 -31.89 33.22
CA GLY A 39 -12.38 -31.39 33.34
C GLY A 39 -12.90 -30.96 31.98
N ASN A 40 -14.04 -31.48 31.58
CA ASN A 40 -14.86 -31.03 30.46
C ASN A 40 -15.06 -29.51 30.61
N GLY A 41 -14.39 -28.72 29.73
CA GLY A 41 -14.45 -27.29 29.83
C GLY A 41 -15.72 -26.75 29.22
N ASP A 42 -16.55 -26.23 30.04
CA ASP A 42 -17.46 -25.15 29.70
C ASP A 42 -16.59 -23.92 29.35
N ASP A 43 -16.63 -23.44 28.12
CA ASP A 43 -15.94 -22.22 27.67
C ASP A 43 -16.65 -21.01 28.28
N GLY A 44 -16.60 -20.89 29.60
CA GLY A 44 -17.26 -19.85 30.35
C GLY A 44 -16.77 -18.46 29.99
N LEU A 45 -17.61 -17.69 29.33
CA LEU A 45 -17.56 -16.23 29.35
C LEU A 45 -17.69 -15.79 30.80
N VAL A 46 -16.62 -15.30 31.38
CA VAL A 46 -16.70 -14.68 32.70
C VAL A 46 -17.17 -13.23 32.46
N GLU A 47 -18.42 -12.97 32.85
CA GLU A 47 -18.92 -11.59 32.86
C GLU A 47 -18.21 -10.79 33.96
N ASP A 48 -17.54 -9.71 33.56
CA ASP A 48 -17.08 -8.72 34.51
C ASP A 48 -18.27 -7.84 34.94
N THR A 49 -18.90 -8.19 36.03
CA THR A 49 -20.05 -7.48 36.57
C THR A 49 -19.70 -6.11 37.16
N SER A 50 -18.41 -5.75 37.23
CA SER A 50 -17.97 -4.42 37.67
C SER A 50 -18.25 -3.33 36.64
N ILE A 51 -18.38 -3.72 35.34
CA ILE A 51 -18.71 -2.80 34.25
C ILE A 51 -19.89 -3.41 33.46
N PRO A 52 -21.12 -2.89 33.63
CA PRO A 52 -22.29 -3.42 32.97
C PRO A 52 -22.12 -3.48 31.45
N GLY A 53 -22.36 -4.63 30.85
CA GLY A 53 -22.24 -4.90 29.40
C GLY A 53 -20.84 -5.29 28.93
N ASN A 54 -19.86 -5.50 29.80
CA ASN A 54 -18.55 -6.04 29.42
C ASN A 54 -18.53 -7.57 29.63
N SER A 55 -17.90 -8.24 28.67
CA SER A 55 -17.59 -9.68 28.74
C SER A 55 -16.09 -9.87 28.70
N ILE A 56 -15.54 -10.66 29.62
CA ILE A 56 -14.15 -11.08 29.59
C ILE A 56 -14.08 -12.40 28.82
N VAL A 57 -13.38 -12.38 27.70
CA VAL A 57 -13.09 -13.59 26.93
C VAL A 57 -11.68 -14.05 27.24
N THR A 58 -11.57 -15.20 27.91
CA THR A 58 -10.27 -15.84 28.13
C THR A 58 -9.90 -16.65 26.89
N VAL A 59 -8.89 -16.21 26.15
CA VAL A 59 -8.40 -16.89 24.96
C VAL A 59 -7.34 -17.91 25.36
N LYS A 60 -7.60 -19.19 25.08
CA LYS A 60 -6.58 -20.23 25.22
C LYS A 60 -5.52 -20.07 24.13
N GLN A 61 -4.26 -19.96 24.53
CA GLN A 61 -3.15 -19.91 23.58
C GLN A 61 -3.03 -21.22 22.81
N ASN A 62 -3.07 -21.17 21.49
CA ASN A 62 -2.72 -22.28 20.62
C ASN A 62 -1.51 -21.88 19.77
N ARG A 63 -0.35 -22.47 20.05
CA ARG A 63 0.91 -22.17 19.35
C ARG A 63 1.04 -22.93 18.02
N ASN A 64 0.15 -23.86 17.73
CA ASN A 64 0.20 -24.72 16.56
C ASN A 64 -0.70 -24.22 15.42
N ILE A 65 -1.35 -23.08 15.60
CA ILE A 65 -2.26 -22.50 14.60
C ILE A 65 -1.72 -21.14 14.18
N ILE A 66 -1.54 -20.95 12.86
CA ILE A 66 -1.33 -19.65 12.27
C ILE A 66 -2.71 -19.02 12.08
N LEU A 67 -2.96 -17.93 12.80
CA LEU A 67 -4.23 -17.22 12.69
C LEU A 67 -4.23 -16.30 11.47
N HIS A 68 -5.09 -16.59 10.51
CA HIS A 68 -5.35 -15.71 9.38
C HIS A 68 -6.50 -14.76 9.72
N ASN A 69 -6.14 -13.54 10.09
CA ASN A 69 -7.14 -12.48 10.27
C ASN A 69 -7.45 -11.85 8.90
N PRO A 70 -8.72 -11.83 8.45
CA PRO A 70 -9.07 -11.30 7.13
C PRO A 70 -8.77 -9.80 6.94
N LEU A 71 -8.68 -9.04 8.03
CA LEU A 71 -8.41 -7.59 8.00
C LEU A 71 -7.03 -7.22 8.55
N SER A 72 -6.27 -8.19 9.04
CA SER A 72 -4.94 -7.98 9.60
C SER A 72 -4.06 -9.17 9.25
N GLY A 73 -2.92 -8.92 8.68
CA GLY A 73 -1.99 -9.97 8.27
C GLY A 73 -0.82 -9.39 7.47
N TRP A 74 0.10 -10.24 7.11
CA TRP A 74 1.20 -9.88 6.24
C TRP A 74 0.73 -9.75 4.80
N VAL A 75 1.31 -8.79 4.11
CA VAL A 75 1.06 -8.53 2.69
C VAL A 75 2.33 -8.84 1.92
N LEU A 76 2.21 -9.75 0.95
CA LEU A 76 3.30 -10.05 0.01
C LEU A 76 3.32 -8.98 -1.07
N TYR A 77 4.43 -8.28 -1.21
CA TYR A 77 4.60 -7.23 -2.21
C TYR A 77 5.10 -7.79 -3.54
N ALA A 78 4.49 -7.38 -4.65
CA ALA A 78 4.96 -7.66 -5.99
C ALA A 78 4.85 -6.44 -6.91
N GLY A 79 5.96 -6.03 -7.50
CA GLY A 79 5.96 -5.14 -8.66
C GLY A 79 5.73 -5.94 -9.94
N ILE A 80 4.98 -5.41 -10.89
CA ILE A 80 4.73 -6.09 -12.19
C ILE A 80 5.69 -5.67 -13.30
N GLY A 81 6.66 -4.81 -13.00
CA GLY A 81 7.71 -4.34 -13.92
C GLY A 81 8.73 -5.43 -14.29
N ASP A 82 9.71 -5.07 -15.12
CA ASP A 82 10.71 -5.99 -15.66
C ASP A 82 11.63 -6.65 -14.61
N GLY A 83 11.66 -6.12 -13.40
CA GLY A 83 12.43 -6.69 -12.28
C GLY A 83 11.76 -7.86 -11.56
N LEU A 84 10.52 -8.27 -11.95
CA LEU A 84 9.87 -9.41 -11.33
C LEU A 84 10.58 -10.72 -11.72
N SER A 85 10.96 -11.51 -10.70
CA SER A 85 11.55 -12.83 -10.89
C SER A 85 10.54 -13.78 -11.57
N SER A 86 11.03 -14.57 -12.53
CA SER A 86 10.23 -15.64 -13.15
C SER A 86 9.96 -16.80 -12.16
N THR A 87 10.75 -16.89 -11.09
CA THR A 87 10.60 -17.88 -10.00
C THR A 87 9.90 -17.32 -8.77
N PHE A 88 9.24 -16.15 -8.89
CA PHE A 88 8.61 -15.42 -7.77
C PHE A 88 7.84 -16.35 -6.81
N TRP A 89 6.92 -17.15 -7.33
CA TRP A 89 6.14 -18.03 -6.47
C TRP A 89 6.96 -19.18 -5.90
N GLN A 90 7.91 -19.73 -6.66
CA GLN A 90 8.81 -20.76 -6.18
C GLN A 90 9.71 -20.25 -5.04
N ASP A 91 10.20 -19.02 -5.17
CA ASP A 91 11.05 -18.39 -4.16
C ASP A 91 10.28 -18.16 -2.85
N TYR A 92 9.02 -17.73 -2.94
CA TYR A 92 8.18 -17.49 -1.77
C TYR A 92 7.50 -18.74 -1.21
N ASP A 93 7.40 -19.83 -1.97
CA ASP A 93 6.98 -21.14 -1.43
C ASP A 93 8.12 -21.86 -0.69
N ASN A 94 9.36 -21.42 -0.91
CA ASN A 94 10.55 -22.01 -0.31
C ASN A 94 11.42 -20.93 0.37
N PHE A 95 10.81 -20.01 1.07
CA PHE A 95 11.52 -18.90 1.68
C PHE A 95 12.39 -19.38 2.86
N PRO A 96 13.70 -19.09 2.88
CA PRO A 96 14.57 -19.51 3.97
C PRO A 96 14.32 -18.70 5.23
N SER A 97 14.15 -19.38 6.36
CA SER A 97 14.02 -18.76 7.69
C SER A 97 15.03 -19.38 8.66
N SER A 98 15.11 -18.84 9.88
CA SER A 98 15.92 -19.40 10.96
C SER A 98 15.43 -20.78 11.42
N GLU A 99 14.16 -21.09 11.17
CA GLU A 99 13.51 -22.36 11.58
C GLU A 99 13.37 -23.36 10.42
N GLY A 100 14.01 -23.07 9.29
CA GLY A 100 13.93 -23.87 8.07
C GLY A 100 13.22 -23.15 6.93
N THR A 101 12.70 -23.90 5.96
CA THR A 101 11.98 -23.34 4.82
C THR A 101 10.50 -23.16 5.17
N VAL A 102 9.97 -21.98 4.87
CA VAL A 102 8.57 -21.63 5.09
C VAL A 102 7.87 -21.20 3.80
N LYS A 103 6.58 -21.40 3.70
CA LYS A 103 5.75 -20.80 2.65
C LYS A 103 5.25 -19.45 3.12
N VAL A 104 5.54 -18.40 2.35
CA VAL A 104 5.08 -17.05 2.71
C VAL A 104 3.56 -16.97 2.73
N SER A 105 2.86 -17.73 1.87
CA SER A 105 1.39 -17.81 1.86
C SER A 105 0.76 -18.38 3.13
N ASP A 106 1.54 -19.07 3.98
CA ASP A 106 1.03 -19.54 5.28
C ASP A 106 0.89 -18.37 6.27
N TYR A 107 1.54 -17.24 6.01
CA TYR A 107 1.53 -16.03 6.85
C TYR A 107 0.89 -14.83 6.16
N ALA A 108 1.08 -14.68 4.85
CA ALA A 108 0.54 -13.59 4.05
C ALA A 108 -0.79 -14.02 3.41
N ASN A 109 -1.82 -13.21 3.61
CA ASN A 109 -3.15 -13.42 3.05
C ASN A 109 -3.47 -12.51 1.86
N THR A 110 -2.57 -11.62 1.49
CA THR A 110 -2.78 -10.63 0.44
C THR A 110 -1.54 -10.49 -0.41
N LEU A 111 -1.72 -10.51 -1.74
CA LEU A 111 -0.72 -10.12 -2.71
C LEU A 111 -0.93 -8.66 -3.11
N TYR A 112 0.00 -7.79 -2.78
CA TYR A 112 -0.05 -6.37 -3.11
C TYR A 112 0.68 -6.10 -4.42
N LEU A 113 -0.09 -5.77 -5.45
CA LEU A 113 0.36 -5.47 -6.79
C LEU A 113 0.54 -3.95 -6.94
N ARG A 114 1.77 -3.52 -7.05
CA ARG A 114 2.11 -2.12 -7.28
C ARG A 114 2.92 -1.99 -8.57
N GLY A 115 2.47 -1.15 -9.48
CA GLY A 115 3.16 -0.98 -10.75
C GLY A 115 2.73 0.27 -11.50
N ALA A 116 3.38 0.50 -12.63
CA ALA A 116 3.02 1.57 -13.53
C ALA A 116 1.61 1.37 -14.11
N TRP A 117 0.82 2.42 -14.22
CA TRP A 117 -0.44 2.32 -14.96
C TRP A 117 -0.23 1.77 -16.38
N ALA A 118 0.89 2.15 -17.04
CA ALA A 118 1.25 1.63 -18.35
C ALA A 118 1.37 0.10 -18.40
N ASP A 119 1.81 -0.54 -17.31
CA ASP A 119 1.92 -2.00 -17.23
C ASP A 119 0.56 -2.68 -17.11
N PHE A 120 -0.41 -2.03 -16.48
CA PHE A 120 -1.78 -2.52 -16.35
C PHE A 120 -2.67 -2.21 -17.56
N ASN A 121 -2.36 -1.14 -18.31
CA ASN A 121 -3.12 -0.67 -19.45
C ASN A 121 -2.17 -0.20 -20.58
N PRO A 122 -1.50 -1.12 -21.26
CA PRO A 122 -0.44 -0.81 -22.22
C PRO A 122 -0.92 -0.09 -23.47
N GLU A 123 -2.15 -0.34 -23.89
CA GLU A 123 -2.81 0.29 -25.04
C GLU A 123 -4.22 0.72 -24.66
N GLU A 124 -4.78 1.71 -25.35
CA GLU A 124 -6.14 2.17 -25.08
C GLU A 124 -7.16 1.02 -25.21
N GLY A 125 -7.91 0.78 -24.13
CA GLY A 125 -8.92 -0.27 -24.06
C GLY A 125 -8.38 -1.68 -23.88
N LYS A 126 -7.06 -1.89 -23.84
CA LYS A 126 -6.45 -3.19 -23.52
C LYS A 126 -5.92 -3.18 -22.10
N TYR A 127 -6.37 -4.13 -21.32
CA TYR A 127 -6.00 -4.27 -19.92
C TYR A 127 -5.21 -5.55 -19.68
N ALA A 128 -4.13 -5.45 -18.93
CA ALA A 128 -3.16 -6.54 -18.73
C ALA A 128 -3.76 -7.82 -18.10
N TRP A 129 -4.86 -7.71 -17.40
CA TRP A 129 -5.59 -8.86 -16.84
C TRP A 129 -6.51 -9.57 -17.81
N ASN A 130 -6.82 -8.97 -18.98
CA ASN A 130 -7.68 -9.58 -19.98
C ASN A 130 -6.92 -10.59 -20.84
N SER A 131 -7.63 -11.57 -21.38
CA SER A 131 -7.06 -12.64 -22.20
C SER A 131 -6.46 -12.15 -23.52
N ASP A 132 -6.99 -11.06 -24.09
CA ASP A 132 -6.57 -10.43 -25.34
C ASP A 132 -5.31 -9.55 -25.21
N CYS A 133 -4.81 -9.33 -23.99
CA CYS A 133 -3.56 -8.61 -23.74
C CYS A 133 -2.41 -9.59 -23.50
N ASP A 134 -1.40 -9.57 -24.37
CA ASP A 134 -0.27 -10.52 -24.34
C ASP A 134 1.11 -9.85 -24.21
N THR A 135 1.16 -8.67 -23.59
CA THR A 135 2.42 -7.98 -23.31
C THR A 135 3.23 -8.70 -22.21
N PRO A 136 4.55 -8.47 -22.10
CA PRO A 136 5.34 -9.03 -21.01
C PRO A 136 4.79 -8.70 -19.62
N SER A 137 4.35 -7.46 -19.39
CA SER A 137 3.71 -7.06 -18.12
C SER A 137 2.38 -7.78 -17.88
N ALA A 138 1.57 -8.01 -18.94
CA ALA A 138 0.33 -8.77 -18.84
C ALA A 138 0.59 -10.24 -18.47
N LYS A 139 1.63 -10.86 -19.03
CA LYS A 139 2.03 -12.24 -18.65
C LYS A 139 2.45 -12.32 -17.21
N ARG A 140 3.26 -11.37 -16.73
CA ARG A 140 3.66 -11.29 -15.32
C ARG A 140 2.46 -11.08 -14.40
N LEU A 141 1.56 -10.15 -14.72
CA LEU A 141 0.37 -9.89 -13.93
C LEU A 141 -0.53 -11.12 -13.83
N LYS A 142 -0.80 -11.80 -14.95
CA LYS A 142 -1.61 -13.02 -14.97
C LYS A 142 -0.98 -14.14 -14.15
N MET A 143 0.33 -14.33 -14.23
CA MET A 143 1.07 -15.29 -13.42
C MET A 143 0.96 -14.97 -11.92
N LEU A 144 1.04 -13.69 -11.53
CA LEU A 144 0.90 -13.24 -10.16
C LEU A 144 -0.51 -13.48 -9.64
N ILE A 145 -1.54 -13.10 -10.41
CA ILE A 145 -2.96 -13.26 -10.03
C ILE A 145 -3.31 -14.74 -9.88
N GLU A 146 -2.93 -15.57 -10.83
CA GLU A 146 -3.21 -17.01 -10.77
C GLU A 146 -2.48 -17.66 -9.60
N GLY A 147 -1.22 -17.33 -9.37
CA GLY A 147 -0.47 -17.84 -8.23
C GLY A 147 -1.01 -17.39 -6.87
N ALA A 148 -1.54 -16.18 -6.76
CA ALA A 148 -2.24 -15.72 -5.56
C ALA A 148 -3.52 -16.52 -5.31
N LYS A 149 -4.32 -16.74 -6.39
CA LYS A 149 -5.54 -17.56 -6.32
C LYS A 149 -5.26 -18.98 -5.85
N GLN A 150 -4.21 -19.63 -6.37
CA GLN A 150 -3.81 -20.97 -5.95
C GLN A 150 -3.41 -21.06 -4.47
N ARG A 151 -3.06 -19.93 -3.85
CA ARG A 151 -2.64 -19.82 -2.45
C ARG A 151 -3.70 -19.18 -1.55
N ASN A 152 -4.94 -19.04 -2.05
CA ASN A 152 -6.04 -18.37 -1.34
C ASN A 152 -5.71 -16.95 -0.86
N MET A 153 -4.82 -16.25 -1.56
CA MET A 153 -4.48 -14.87 -1.27
C MET A 153 -5.42 -13.94 -2.03
N LYS A 154 -5.88 -12.88 -1.36
CA LYS A 154 -6.56 -11.76 -2.03
C LYS A 154 -5.55 -10.84 -2.69
N LEU A 155 -6.03 -10.02 -3.62
CA LEU A 155 -5.22 -9.02 -4.29
C LEU A 155 -5.37 -7.66 -3.59
N ALA A 156 -4.35 -6.83 -3.70
CA ALA A 156 -4.45 -5.41 -3.44
C ALA A 156 -3.72 -4.64 -4.53
N PHE A 157 -4.18 -3.43 -4.85
CA PHE A 157 -3.67 -2.69 -6.00
C PHE A 157 -3.23 -1.28 -5.65
N THR A 158 -2.11 -0.86 -6.26
CA THR A 158 -1.72 0.54 -6.41
C THR A 158 -1.18 0.77 -7.83
N PHE A 159 -1.75 1.76 -8.49
CA PHE A 159 -1.33 2.17 -9.84
C PHE A 159 -0.56 3.48 -9.72
N VAL A 160 0.68 3.49 -10.19
CA VAL A 160 1.52 4.69 -10.15
C VAL A 160 1.47 5.39 -11.49
N VAL A 161 1.12 6.67 -11.49
CA VAL A 161 1.05 7.49 -12.72
C VAL A 161 2.28 8.35 -12.93
N ASP A 162 2.99 8.69 -11.88
CA ASP A 162 4.15 9.58 -11.89
C ASP A 162 5.43 8.82 -12.26
N SER A 163 6.09 9.28 -13.31
CA SER A 163 7.31 8.65 -13.84
C SER A 163 8.61 9.20 -13.25
N ARG A 164 8.56 10.21 -12.37
CA ARG A 164 9.77 10.78 -11.77
C ARG A 164 10.61 9.70 -11.11
N ASP A 165 11.92 9.77 -11.29
CA ASP A 165 12.91 8.77 -10.83
C ASP A 165 12.74 7.35 -11.41
N LYS A 166 11.98 7.20 -12.49
CA LYS A 166 11.76 5.93 -13.19
C LYS A 166 12.57 5.85 -14.49
N HIS A 167 12.62 4.67 -15.06
CA HIS A 167 13.36 4.39 -16.28
C HIS A 167 12.47 4.23 -17.53
N TYR A 168 11.15 4.40 -17.38
CA TYR A 168 10.15 4.40 -18.44
C TYR A 168 8.90 5.17 -17.99
N ASN A 169 8.00 5.48 -18.92
CA ASN A 169 6.77 6.18 -18.62
C ASN A 169 5.80 5.29 -17.84
N PHE A 170 5.41 5.74 -16.66
CA PHE A 170 4.44 5.05 -15.81
C PHE A 170 3.00 5.32 -16.24
N THR A 171 2.72 6.46 -16.87
CA THR A 171 1.46 6.70 -17.59
C THR A 171 1.60 6.18 -19.01
N PRO A 172 0.58 5.47 -19.54
CA PRO A 172 0.60 4.94 -20.91
C PRO A 172 0.86 6.02 -21.96
N ASN A 173 1.66 5.68 -23.00
CA ASN A 173 2.03 6.63 -24.05
C ASN A 173 0.82 7.17 -24.83
N PHE A 174 -0.22 6.35 -25.04
CA PHE A 174 -1.43 6.80 -25.73
C PHE A 174 -2.10 8.01 -25.06
N VAL A 175 -1.90 8.20 -23.75
CA VAL A 175 -2.44 9.37 -23.03
C VAL A 175 -1.70 10.65 -23.45
N LYS A 176 -0.37 10.58 -23.57
CA LYS A 176 0.45 11.68 -24.10
C LYS A 176 0.13 11.96 -25.56
N GLU A 177 0.01 10.91 -26.37
CA GLU A 177 -0.32 10.97 -27.80
C GLU A 177 -1.72 11.56 -28.07
N ALA A 178 -2.66 11.34 -27.16
CA ALA A 178 -3.98 11.97 -27.18
C ALA A 178 -3.95 13.47 -26.84
N GLY A 179 -2.79 14.04 -26.51
CA GLY A 179 -2.59 15.45 -26.26
C GLY A 179 -2.66 15.88 -24.80
N ALA A 180 -2.62 14.94 -23.86
CA ALA A 180 -2.55 15.27 -22.43
C ALA A 180 -1.29 16.10 -22.13
N LYS A 181 -1.46 17.17 -21.36
CA LYS A 181 -0.35 18.01 -20.90
C LYS A 181 0.34 17.37 -19.70
N GLY A 182 1.64 17.56 -19.64
CA GLY A 182 2.47 17.01 -18.58
C GLY A 182 3.86 17.60 -18.60
N TYR A 183 4.77 16.96 -17.91
CA TYR A 183 6.15 17.39 -17.78
C TYR A 183 7.12 16.22 -17.98
N GLU A 184 8.34 16.55 -18.38
CA GLU A 184 9.42 15.59 -18.51
C GLU A 184 10.40 15.74 -17.34
N THR A 185 10.90 14.59 -16.88
CA THR A 185 12.02 14.52 -15.94
C THR A 185 13.09 13.59 -16.49
N GLN A 186 14.28 13.66 -15.94
CA GLN A 186 15.42 12.86 -16.38
C GLN A 186 16.00 12.07 -15.21
N THR A 187 16.15 10.77 -15.42
CA THR A 187 16.82 9.86 -14.48
C THR A 187 18.01 9.23 -15.20
N GLY A 188 19.21 9.66 -14.85
CA GLY A 188 20.41 9.28 -15.60
C GLY A 188 20.33 9.78 -17.05
N SER A 189 20.38 8.88 -18.03
CA SER A 189 20.24 9.18 -19.46
C SER A 189 18.80 9.07 -19.97
N VAL A 190 17.85 8.63 -19.15
CA VAL A 190 16.47 8.34 -19.57
C VAL A 190 15.58 9.55 -19.27
N LYS A 191 14.87 10.02 -20.30
CA LYS A 191 13.79 10.99 -20.16
C LYS A 191 12.47 10.26 -20.01
N VAL A 192 11.67 10.68 -19.03
CA VAL A 192 10.34 10.13 -18.74
C VAL A 192 9.33 11.25 -18.64
N TRP A 193 8.09 10.93 -18.98
CA TRP A 193 6.98 11.88 -18.96
C TRP A 193 5.96 11.51 -17.89
N SER A 194 5.40 12.54 -17.25
CA SER A 194 4.28 12.42 -16.30
C SER A 194 3.20 13.43 -16.64
N PRO A 195 1.91 13.10 -16.52
CA PRO A 195 0.83 14.04 -16.77
C PRO A 195 0.70 15.06 -15.63
N TYR A 196 0.12 16.21 -15.93
CA TYR A 196 -0.42 17.07 -14.88
C TYR A 196 -1.71 16.48 -14.35
N PRO A 197 -1.88 16.38 -13.01
CA PRO A 197 -3.10 15.78 -12.43
C PRO A 197 -4.40 16.50 -12.77
N ASP A 198 -4.32 17.79 -13.11
CA ASP A 198 -5.45 18.66 -13.51
C ASP A 198 -5.68 18.69 -15.03
N ASP A 199 -4.97 17.90 -15.82
CA ASP A 199 -5.19 17.83 -17.27
C ASP A 199 -6.45 17.01 -17.59
N PRO A 200 -7.42 17.56 -18.35
CA PRO A 200 -8.70 16.89 -18.60
C PRO A 200 -8.58 15.65 -19.50
N ILE A 201 -7.57 15.58 -20.37
CA ILE A 201 -7.35 14.42 -21.23
C ILE A 201 -6.79 13.28 -20.39
N PHE A 202 -5.81 13.57 -19.53
CA PHE A 202 -5.32 12.60 -18.55
C PHE A 202 -6.45 12.07 -17.67
N GLN A 203 -7.26 12.95 -17.09
CA GLN A 203 -8.38 12.58 -16.22
C GLN A 203 -9.38 11.67 -16.93
N LYS A 204 -9.73 11.98 -18.17
CA LYS A 204 -10.64 11.16 -18.99
C LYS A 204 -10.13 9.71 -19.16
N TYR A 205 -8.84 9.54 -19.49
CA TYR A 205 -8.28 8.20 -19.69
C TYR A 205 -8.04 7.45 -18.38
N TYR A 206 -7.66 8.16 -17.35
CA TYR A 206 -7.50 7.57 -16.03
C TYR A 206 -8.84 7.07 -15.46
N GLU A 207 -9.89 7.85 -15.60
CA GLU A 207 -11.24 7.45 -15.22
C GLU A 207 -11.68 6.19 -15.98
N LYS A 208 -11.45 6.14 -17.30
CA LYS A 208 -11.76 4.96 -18.13
C LYS A 208 -11.05 3.70 -17.61
N PHE A 209 -9.76 3.84 -17.24
CA PHE A 209 -8.98 2.76 -16.67
C PHE A 209 -9.53 2.29 -15.31
N ILE A 210 -9.78 3.22 -14.38
CA ILE A 210 -10.27 2.88 -13.04
C ILE A 210 -11.67 2.25 -13.09
N ARG A 211 -12.55 2.71 -13.98
CA ARG A 211 -13.87 2.08 -14.20
C ARG A 211 -13.76 0.67 -14.77
N ALA A 212 -12.83 0.43 -15.69
CA ALA A 212 -12.58 -0.91 -16.22
C ALA A 212 -12.04 -1.85 -15.14
N LEU A 213 -11.10 -1.37 -14.30
CA LEU A 213 -10.58 -2.13 -13.19
C LEU A 213 -11.71 -2.52 -12.21
N ALA A 214 -12.53 -1.55 -11.80
CA ALA A 214 -13.60 -1.81 -10.86
C ALA A 214 -14.65 -2.80 -11.40
N LYS A 215 -14.90 -2.81 -12.70
CA LYS A 215 -15.79 -3.80 -13.33
C LYS A 215 -15.35 -5.23 -13.04
N ASP A 216 -14.04 -5.49 -13.00
CA ASP A 216 -13.48 -6.84 -12.85
C ASP A 216 -13.03 -7.15 -11.44
N PHE A 217 -12.69 -6.13 -10.64
CA PHE A 217 -12.05 -6.26 -9.32
C PHE A 217 -12.78 -5.58 -8.15
N ASN A 218 -13.97 -5.03 -8.33
CA ASN A 218 -14.79 -4.58 -7.20
C ASN A 218 -15.50 -5.78 -6.54
N ASP A 219 -14.72 -6.73 -6.09
CA ASP A 219 -15.14 -8.02 -5.52
C ASP A 219 -14.35 -8.29 -4.24
N PRO A 220 -14.97 -8.20 -3.05
CA PRO A 220 -14.29 -8.37 -1.78
C PRO A 220 -13.79 -9.80 -1.54
N ASP A 221 -14.26 -10.78 -2.31
CA ASP A 221 -13.72 -12.14 -2.23
C ASP A 221 -12.39 -12.28 -2.95
N LYS A 222 -12.10 -11.41 -3.92
CA LYS A 222 -10.85 -11.40 -4.70
C LYS A 222 -9.88 -10.32 -4.27
N VAL A 223 -10.40 -9.17 -3.84
CA VAL A 223 -9.60 -7.96 -3.58
C VAL A 223 -9.76 -7.51 -2.14
N GLN A 224 -8.63 -7.35 -1.46
CA GLN A 224 -8.60 -6.92 -0.08
C GLN A 224 -8.75 -5.40 0.03
N PHE A 225 -8.06 -4.65 -0.82
CA PHE A 225 -8.15 -3.20 -0.89
C PHE A 225 -7.59 -2.64 -2.21
N VAL A 226 -7.95 -1.39 -2.50
CA VAL A 226 -7.35 -0.59 -3.58
C VAL A 226 -6.81 0.71 -2.99
N SER A 227 -5.60 1.08 -3.37
CA SER A 227 -5.05 2.39 -3.04
C SER A 227 -5.61 3.44 -3.98
N GLY A 228 -6.34 4.39 -3.43
CA GLY A 228 -7.16 5.31 -4.22
C GLY A 228 -6.42 6.59 -4.59
N SER A 229 -5.68 6.57 -5.65
CA SER A 229 -5.35 7.61 -6.63
C SER A 229 -4.08 7.31 -7.43
N GLY A 230 -3.03 6.75 -6.84
CA GLY A 230 -1.76 6.50 -7.52
C GLY A 230 -0.95 7.75 -7.89
N PHE A 231 -1.34 8.93 -7.37
CA PHE A 231 -0.71 10.20 -7.70
C PHE A 231 0.52 10.49 -6.84
N GLY A 232 1.35 11.39 -7.36
CA GLY A 232 2.59 11.78 -6.74
C GLY A 232 3.69 10.73 -6.89
N LYS A 233 4.85 11.04 -6.35
CA LYS A 233 6.00 10.15 -6.40
C LYS A 233 5.64 8.81 -5.76
N TRP A 234 5.91 7.73 -6.46
CA TRP A 234 5.61 6.35 -6.05
C TRP A 234 4.12 6.00 -5.86
N GLY A 235 3.20 6.90 -6.23
CA GLY A 235 1.77 6.75 -5.96
C GLY A 235 1.39 6.97 -4.49
N GLU A 236 2.25 7.65 -3.72
CA GLU A 236 2.14 7.84 -2.27
C GLU A 236 1.79 9.28 -1.88
N TYR A 237 1.25 10.06 -2.80
CA TYR A 237 0.91 11.48 -2.61
C TYR A 237 2.10 12.40 -2.33
N HIS A 238 3.33 11.93 -2.47
CA HIS A 238 4.51 12.78 -2.38
C HIS A 238 4.61 13.67 -3.60
N SER A 239 4.71 14.98 -3.39
CA SER A 239 4.92 15.96 -4.45
C SER A 239 3.96 15.79 -5.64
N VAL A 240 2.67 15.58 -5.38
CA VAL A 240 1.63 15.46 -6.42
C VAL A 240 1.71 16.63 -7.40
N TRP A 241 1.96 17.81 -6.89
CA TRP A 241 2.06 19.06 -7.64
C TRP A 241 3.52 19.42 -7.89
N TYR A 242 4.16 18.74 -8.85
CA TYR A 242 5.55 18.99 -9.22
C TYR A 242 5.67 20.29 -10.02
N TYR A 243 5.52 21.41 -9.33
CA TYR A 243 5.43 22.77 -9.89
C TYR A 243 6.75 23.30 -10.49
N GLN A 244 7.89 22.72 -10.14
CA GLN A 244 9.22 23.17 -10.58
C GLN A 244 9.43 23.09 -12.10
N VAL A 245 8.66 22.23 -12.77
CA VAL A 245 8.73 22.03 -14.23
C VAL A 245 7.48 22.53 -14.96
N ARG A 246 6.53 23.10 -14.25
CA ARG A 246 5.31 23.65 -14.83
C ARG A 246 5.52 25.14 -15.10
N GLU A 247 5.35 25.58 -16.35
CA GLU A 247 5.55 26.99 -16.78
C GLU A 247 4.71 27.98 -15.94
N LEU A 248 3.47 27.61 -15.64
CA LEU A 248 2.54 28.42 -14.85
C LEU A 248 2.66 28.22 -13.33
N GLY A 249 3.66 27.43 -12.88
CA GLY A 249 3.79 27.07 -11.48
C GLY A 249 2.75 26.07 -10.98
N LYS A 250 2.69 25.89 -9.66
CA LYS A 250 1.72 25.03 -8.99
C LYS A 250 0.31 25.63 -9.11
N PRO A 251 -0.73 24.83 -9.45
CA PRO A 251 -2.08 25.33 -9.50
C PRO A 251 -2.56 25.93 -8.17
N GLU A 252 -3.48 26.85 -8.24
CA GLU A 252 -4.14 27.42 -7.07
C GLU A 252 -4.83 26.33 -6.23
N LEU A 253 -5.00 26.59 -4.94
CA LEU A 253 -5.60 25.65 -3.99
C LEU A 253 -6.96 25.11 -4.45
N PRO A 254 -7.91 25.92 -4.97
CA PRO A 254 -9.19 25.39 -5.45
C PRO A 254 -9.04 24.34 -6.56
N THR A 255 -8.14 24.54 -7.50
CA THR A 255 -7.87 23.56 -8.57
C THR A 255 -7.29 22.27 -8.02
N ARG A 256 -6.35 22.34 -7.08
CA ARG A 256 -5.75 21.18 -6.43
C ARG A 256 -6.79 20.41 -5.61
N GLU A 257 -7.69 21.10 -4.96
CA GLU A 257 -8.78 20.50 -4.20
C GLU A 257 -9.83 19.87 -5.12
N ALA A 258 -10.17 20.50 -6.24
CA ALA A 258 -11.07 19.92 -7.24
C ALA A 258 -10.53 18.61 -7.82
N VAL A 259 -9.22 18.48 -8.06
CA VAL A 259 -8.61 17.22 -8.48
C VAL A 259 -8.68 16.16 -7.38
N PHE A 260 -8.47 16.55 -6.14
CA PHE A 260 -8.65 15.63 -5.01
C PHE A 260 -10.09 15.11 -4.92
N ASP A 261 -11.05 16.01 -5.01
CA ASP A 261 -12.47 15.65 -4.99
C ASP A 261 -12.82 14.73 -6.15
N TRP A 262 -12.40 15.07 -7.38
CA TRP A 262 -12.61 14.23 -8.55
C TRP A 262 -12.07 12.81 -8.37
N VAL A 263 -10.80 12.64 -7.98
CA VAL A 263 -10.22 11.30 -7.87
C VAL A 263 -10.81 10.50 -6.71
N THR A 264 -11.10 11.15 -5.59
CA THR A 264 -11.72 10.47 -4.44
C THR A 264 -13.18 10.12 -4.70
N ASP A 265 -13.93 10.93 -5.44
CA ASP A 265 -15.29 10.61 -5.89
C ASP A 265 -15.27 9.44 -6.89
N LEU A 266 -14.35 9.44 -7.85
CA LEU A 266 -14.21 8.35 -8.82
C LEU A 266 -14.04 7.00 -8.13
N TYR A 267 -13.04 6.88 -7.26
CA TYR A 267 -12.77 5.61 -6.59
C TYR A 267 -13.89 5.17 -5.65
N SER A 268 -14.46 6.08 -4.86
CA SER A 268 -15.56 5.75 -3.94
C SER A 268 -16.84 5.32 -4.67
N GLN A 269 -17.08 5.87 -5.88
CA GLN A 269 -18.24 5.50 -6.69
C GLN A 269 -18.10 4.12 -7.33
N VAL A 270 -16.89 3.73 -7.73
CA VAL A 270 -16.68 2.49 -8.49
C VAL A 270 -16.24 1.32 -7.63
N PHE A 271 -15.63 1.56 -6.48
CA PHE A 271 -15.26 0.54 -5.49
C PHE A 271 -16.16 0.66 -4.26
N ASP A 272 -17.44 0.31 -4.43
CA ASP A 272 -18.44 0.35 -3.36
C ASP A 272 -18.43 -0.91 -2.46
N LYS A 273 -17.71 -1.97 -2.87
CA LYS A 273 -17.60 -3.24 -2.14
C LYS A 273 -16.22 -3.50 -1.58
N VAL A 274 -15.19 -2.96 -2.22
CA VAL A 274 -13.79 -3.14 -1.85
C VAL A 274 -13.30 -1.91 -1.12
N PRO A 275 -12.63 -2.04 0.04
CA PRO A 275 -12.05 -0.92 0.76
C PRO A 275 -11.09 -0.11 -0.09
N VAL A 276 -11.23 1.20 -0.10
CA VAL A 276 -10.33 2.13 -0.75
C VAL A 276 -9.49 2.85 0.31
N PHE A 277 -8.18 2.88 0.11
CA PHE A 277 -7.26 3.51 1.03
C PHE A 277 -6.70 4.81 0.47
N VAL A 278 -6.57 5.81 1.32
CA VAL A 278 -5.86 7.05 1.04
C VAL A 278 -4.63 7.14 1.94
N ASN A 279 -3.50 7.46 1.32
CA ASN A 279 -2.31 7.81 2.09
C ASN A 279 -2.51 9.22 2.67
N TYR A 280 -2.31 9.41 3.96
CA TYR A 280 -2.57 10.66 4.62
C TYR A 280 -1.43 11.68 4.55
N HIS A 281 -0.41 11.42 3.71
CA HIS A 281 0.65 12.39 3.46
C HIS A 281 0.28 13.41 2.39
N ARG A 282 0.47 14.64 2.66
CA ARG A 282 1.00 15.70 1.77
C ARG A 282 0.35 15.89 0.40
N TRP A 283 -0.94 15.63 0.26
CA TRP A 283 -1.64 15.82 -1.01
C TRP A 283 -1.45 17.21 -1.61
N ILE A 284 -1.56 18.26 -0.78
CA ILE A 284 -1.59 19.64 -1.26
C ILE A 284 -0.22 20.14 -1.69
N GLY A 285 0.86 19.48 -1.28
CA GLY A 285 2.22 19.85 -1.62
C GLY A 285 2.57 21.22 -1.04
N THR A 286 2.88 21.28 0.23
CA THR A 286 3.46 22.46 0.84
C THR A 286 4.92 22.60 0.42
N SER A 287 5.48 23.80 0.54
CA SER A 287 6.90 24.03 0.29
C SER A 287 7.85 23.25 1.19
N LYS A 288 7.30 22.57 2.21
CA LYS A 288 8.04 21.81 3.22
C LYS A 288 7.54 20.38 3.32
N GLU A 289 7.40 19.73 2.18
CA GLU A 289 6.88 18.35 2.07
C GLU A 289 7.61 17.32 2.95
N TRP A 290 8.84 17.58 3.35
CA TRP A 290 9.65 16.72 4.20
C TRP A 290 9.79 17.19 5.63
N ASP A 291 9.16 18.31 6.00
CA ASP A 291 9.16 18.78 7.37
C ASP A 291 8.04 18.06 8.15
N GLY A 292 8.38 16.95 8.75
CA GLY A 292 7.48 16.15 9.57
C GLY A 292 6.87 16.86 10.77
N ASN A 293 7.30 18.10 11.05
CA ASN A 293 6.77 18.94 12.12
C ASN A 293 5.70 19.92 11.65
N ASN A 294 5.52 20.09 10.35
CA ASN A 294 4.50 21.00 9.82
C ASN A 294 3.15 20.29 9.68
N TYR A 295 2.27 20.65 10.57
CA TYR A 295 0.87 20.33 10.48
C TYR A 295 0.23 21.11 9.32
N ASP A 296 -0.25 20.39 8.32
CA ASP A 296 -0.98 20.96 7.20
C ASP A 296 -2.48 20.77 7.43
N LYS A 297 -3.14 21.85 7.84
CA LYS A 297 -4.58 21.86 8.10
C LYS A 297 -5.41 21.52 6.84
N ASP A 298 -4.92 21.88 5.67
CA ASP A 298 -5.60 21.56 4.43
C ASP A 298 -5.48 20.07 4.10
N THR A 299 -4.33 19.46 4.34
CA THR A 299 -4.19 18.01 4.21
C THR A 299 -5.12 17.27 5.16
N GLU A 300 -5.20 17.67 6.44
CA GLU A 300 -6.14 17.06 7.40
C GLU A 300 -7.60 17.21 6.94
N ARG A 301 -7.97 18.39 6.46
CA ARG A 301 -9.32 18.67 5.96
C ARG A 301 -9.66 17.79 4.75
N LEU A 302 -8.75 17.64 3.79
CA LEU A 302 -8.96 16.79 2.63
C LEU A 302 -9.04 15.30 3.00
N ILE A 303 -8.21 14.84 3.91
CA ILE A 303 -8.32 13.48 4.43
C ILE A 303 -9.67 13.27 5.12
N GLY A 304 -10.16 14.24 5.89
CA GLY A 304 -11.51 14.20 6.46
C GLY A 304 -12.60 14.07 5.38
N LYS A 305 -12.46 14.75 4.24
CA LYS A 305 -13.36 14.58 3.08
C LYS A 305 -13.30 13.15 2.51
N ALA A 306 -12.11 12.58 2.34
CA ALA A 306 -11.97 11.21 1.86
C ALA A 306 -12.59 10.19 2.83
N VAL A 307 -12.34 10.33 4.13
CA VAL A 307 -12.97 9.48 5.16
C VAL A 307 -14.50 9.60 5.13
N ALA A 308 -15.04 10.79 4.94
CA ALA A 308 -16.49 10.99 4.78
C ALA A 308 -17.07 10.30 3.52
N LYS A 309 -16.23 10.03 2.52
CA LYS A 309 -16.57 9.25 1.32
C LYS A 309 -16.36 7.74 1.50
N GLY A 310 -16.02 7.26 2.70
CA GLY A 310 -15.81 5.85 3.00
C GLY A 310 -14.36 5.35 2.86
N TYR A 311 -13.40 6.24 2.66
CA TYR A 311 -11.99 5.83 2.58
C TYR A 311 -11.45 5.38 3.93
N SER A 312 -10.61 4.36 3.87
CA SER A 312 -9.70 3.96 4.95
C SER A 312 -8.35 4.66 4.80
N LEU A 313 -7.55 4.63 5.84
CA LEU A 313 -6.25 5.31 5.86
C LEU A 313 -5.09 4.33 5.68
N ARG A 314 -4.03 4.79 5.04
CA ARG A 314 -2.78 4.05 4.88
C ARG A 314 -1.59 4.90 5.32
N HIS A 315 -0.64 4.28 5.98
CA HIS A 315 0.64 4.87 6.36
C HIS A 315 1.80 4.03 5.83
N ASP A 316 2.68 4.64 5.04
CA ASP A 316 3.76 3.92 4.34
C ASP A 316 5.09 3.86 5.11
N ALA A 317 5.19 4.43 6.29
CA ALA A 317 6.44 4.48 7.04
C ALA A 317 6.24 4.16 8.54
N PHE A 318 5.34 3.23 8.83
CA PHE A 318 5.05 2.84 10.20
C PHE A 318 6.31 2.29 10.90
N GLY A 319 6.58 2.82 12.09
CA GLY A 319 7.75 2.42 12.89
C GLY A 319 9.05 3.14 12.54
N MET A 320 9.10 3.94 11.48
CA MET A 320 10.26 4.77 11.17
C MET A 320 10.27 6.03 12.03
N LYS A 321 11.27 6.15 12.90
CA LYS A 321 11.39 7.29 13.85
C LYS A 321 11.32 8.66 13.17
N THR A 322 11.90 8.80 11.98
CA THR A 322 11.91 10.06 11.20
C THR A 322 10.55 10.50 10.70
N TYR A 323 9.61 9.57 10.53
CA TYR A 323 8.25 9.83 10.03
C TYR A 323 7.21 9.84 11.14
N TYR A 324 7.57 9.38 12.34
CA TYR A 324 6.65 9.29 13.47
C TYR A 324 6.65 10.60 14.27
N SER A 325 6.20 11.66 13.62
CA SER A 325 6.08 12.99 14.23
C SER A 325 4.89 13.08 15.19
N THR A 326 4.85 14.15 15.97
CA THR A 326 3.69 14.44 16.84
C THR A 326 2.40 14.56 16.05
N TRP A 327 2.48 15.12 14.84
CA TRP A 327 1.33 15.24 13.95
C TRP A 327 0.76 13.89 13.54
N GLU A 328 1.59 12.97 13.09
CA GLU A 328 1.14 11.62 12.67
C GLU A 328 0.51 10.85 13.83
N ARG A 329 1.09 10.93 15.03
CA ARG A 329 0.52 10.31 16.22
C ARG A 329 -0.86 10.86 16.55
N ASN A 330 -1.02 12.18 16.54
CA ASN A 330 -2.30 12.83 16.81
C ASN A 330 -3.33 12.49 15.74
N PHE A 331 -2.90 12.44 14.48
CA PHE A 331 -3.74 12.08 13.36
C PHE A 331 -4.25 10.63 13.47
N ILE A 332 -3.36 9.67 13.72
CA ILE A 332 -3.73 8.26 13.94
C ILE A 332 -4.66 8.14 15.16
N ALA A 333 -4.36 8.82 16.24
CA ALA A 333 -5.19 8.81 17.45
C ALA A 333 -6.62 9.29 17.17
N LYS A 334 -6.79 10.28 16.28
CA LYS A 334 -8.09 10.79 15.85
C LYS A 334 -8.87 9.79 15.00
N TRP A 335 -8.21 9.12 14.06
CA TRP A 335 -8.88 8.35 13.02
C TRP A 335 -8.98 6.85 13.28
N LYS A 336 -8.13 6.27 14.15
CA LYS A 336 -8.02 4.81 14.36
C LYS A 336 -9.31 4.10 14.77
N TYR A 337 -10.27 4.81 15.33
CA TYR A 337 -11.56 4.25 15.72
C TYR A 337 -12.69 4.57 14.73
N LEU A 338 -12.41 5.37 13.72
CA LEU A 338 -13.40 5.81 12.74
C LEU A 338 -13.26 5.05 11.42
N VAL A 339 -12.05 4.66 11.08
CA VAL A 339 -11.75 3.94 9.83
C VAL A 339 -10.61 2.95 10.07
N PRO A 340 -10.52 1.86 9.29
CA PRO A 340 -9.34 1.01 9.26
C PRO A 340 -8.08 1.81 8.90
N VAL A 341 -6.99 1.52 9.59
CA VAL A 341 -5.68 2.09 9.29
C VAL A 341 -4.75 0.97 8.85
N ALA A 342 -4.46 0.90 7.57
CA ALA A 342 -3.43 0.01 7.06
C ALA A 342 -2.05 0.66 7.24
N VAL A 343 -1.09 -0.16 7.59
CA VAL A 343 0.31 0.22 7.64
C VAL A 343 1.08 -0.63 6.63
N SER A 344 1.88 -0.01 5.80
CA SER A 344 2.78 -0.73 4.93
C SER A 344 4.21 -0.31 5.20
N TYR A 345 5.06 -1.28 5.36
CA TYR A 345 6.50 -1.10 5.40
C TYR A 345 7.06 -1.63 4.08
N THR A 346 7.65 -0.76 3.30
CA THR A 346 8.10 -1.07 1.94
C THR A 346 9.63 -1.03 1.79
N HIS A 347 10.36 -1.38 2.83
CA HIS A 347 11.82 -1.40 2.70
C HIS A 347 12.45 -2.62 3.37
#